data_fb3dd8a30a154eb54889cabd96632d15
#
_entry.id   fb3dd8a30a154eb54889cabd96632d15
#
_cell.length_a   1.000
_cell.length_b   1.000
_cell.length_c   1.000
_cell.angle_alpha   90.00
_cell.angle_beta   90.00
_cell.angle_gamma   90.00
#
_symmetry.space_group_name_H-M   'P 1'
#
loop_
_entity.id
_entity.type
_entity.pdbx_description
1 polymer ?
#
loop_
_entity_poly.entity_id
_entity_poly.type
_entity_poly.pdbx_seq_one_letter_code
_entity_poly.pdbx_strand_id
1 'polypeptide(L)'
;RAKMNQHHLTLFLCTAASVALACIVYTIAFMALKSGFHISIHHQAGYICSMLFIIPGFPFITSGIDLAKLDMRSGLERLAYALIIIAVATLAAWMLALVLHLKPMDFLPLNLSKSEYLIFRLIASFFGVLGFSVMFNSPLQLAATAGIIGAIANTTRLELVDLASFPPA
;
A
#
# COMPACT_ATOMS: atom_id res chain seq x y z
N ARG A 1 8.50 14.19 -3.62
CA ARG A 1 7.52 14.50 -4.67
C ARG A 1 7.29 16.02 -4.80
N ALA A 2 7.04 16.74 -3.70
CA ALA A 2 6.82 18.19 -3.72
C ALA A 2 7.99 18.97 -4.32
N LYS A 3 9.23 18.72 -3.89
CA LYS A 3 10.44 19.34 -4.44
C LYS A 3 10.69 19.03 -5.92
N MET A 4 10.38 17.82 -6.36
CA MET A 4 10.57 17.40 -7.75
C MET A 4 9.53 18.05 -8.69
N ASN A 5 8.34 18.34 -8.20
CA ASN A 5 7.33 19.07 -8.96
C ASN A 5 7.71 20.52 -9.25
N GLN A 6 8.57 21.13 -8.40
CA GLN A 6 9.11 22.47 -8.61
C GLN A 6 10.13 22.54 -9.77
N HIS A 7 10.72 21.42 -10.16
CA HIS A 7 11.70 21.34 -11.26
C HIS A 7 11.08 20.96 -12.61
N HIS A 8 9.77 21.15 -12.80
CA HIS A 8 9.05 20.84 -14.06
C HIS A 8 9.22 19.41 -14.57
N LEU A 9 9.51 18.45 -13.68
CA LEU A 9 9.60 17.05 -14.04
C LEU A 9 8.20 16.49 -14.34
N THR A 10 8.11 15.63 -15.33
CA THR A 10 6.84 15.01 -15.69
C THR A 10 6.28 14.18 -14.53
N LEU A 11 4.95 14.14 -14.41
CA LEU A 11 4.26 13.38 -13.37
C LEU A 11 4.76 11.93 -13.30
N PHE A 12 5.00 11.32 -14.45
CA PHE A 12 5.50 9.94 -14.56
C PHE A 12 6.87 9.77 -13.91
N LEU A 13 7.79 10.68 -14.21
CA LEU A 13 9.13 10.63 -13.63
C LEU A 13 9.11 10.85 -12.12
N CYS A 14 8.28 11.79 -11.65
CA CYS A 14 8.09 12.02 -10.21
C CYS A 14 7.53 10.78 -9.50
N THR A 15 6.56 10.09 -10.12
CA THR A 15 5.96 8.86 -9.57
C THR A 15 6.99 7.74 -9.54
N ALA A 16 7.65 7.46 -10.67
CA ALA A 16 8.66 6.41 -10.77
C ALA A 16 9.83 6.63 -9.78
N ALA A 17 10.35 7.85 -9.70
CA ALA A 17 11.43 8.17 -8.78
C ALA A 17 11.01 8.06 -7.31
N SER A 18 9.79 8.46 -6.97
CA SER A 18 9.27 8.33 -5.59
C SER A 18 9.11 6.87 -5.18
N VAL A 19 8.61 6.01 -6.08
CA VAL A 19 8.52 4.57 -5.85
C VAL A 19 9.89 3.95 -5.70
N ALA A 20 10.79 4.23 -6.64
CA ALA A 20 12.15 3.68 -6.61
C ALA A 20 12.87 4.06 -5.32
N LEU A 21 12.76 5.31 -4.89
CA LEU A 21 13.38 5.80 -3.67
C LEU A 21 12.78 5.15 -2.42
N ALA A 22 11.47 4.98 -2.35
CA ALA A 22 10.80 4.29 -1.24
C ALA A 22 11.24 2.82 -1.15
N CYS A 23 11.28 2.11 -2.26
CA CYS A 23 11.73 0.71 -2.32
C CYS A 23 13.22 0.56 -1.95
N ILE A 24 14.09 1.47 -2.39
CA ILE A 24 15.50 1.46 -2.04
C ILE A 24 15.69 1.70 -0.54
N VAL A 25 15.03 2.73 0.01
CA VAL A 25 15.10 3.05 1.45
C VAL A 25 14.62 1.87 2.27
N TYR A 26 13.51 1.23 1.88
CA TYR A 26 13.03 0.04 2.55
C TYR A 26 14.07 -1.09 2.52
N THR A 27 14.66 -1.36 1.35
CA THR A 27 15.65 -2.43 1.19
C THR A 27 16.90 -2.18 2.04
N ILE A 28 17.39 -0.94 2.08
CA ILE A 28 18.54 -0.55 2.91
C ILE A 28 18.19 -0.69 4.38
N ALA A 29 17.03 -0.19 4.82
CA ALA A 29 16.57 -0.31 6.20
C ALA A 29 16.42 -1.78 6.62
N PHE A 30 15.88 -2.61 5.74
CA PHE A 30 15.74 -4.04 5.99
C PHE A 30 17.10 -4.75 6.09
N MET A 31 18.06 -4.43 5.21
CA MET A 31 19.42 -4.97 5.29
C MET A 31 20.12 -4.56 6.58
N ALA A 32 19.96 -3.31 7.01
CA ALA A 32 20.53 -2.81 8.27
C ALA A 32 19.94 -3.54 9.49
N LEU A 33 18.62 -3.74 9.51
CA LEU A 33 17.95 -4.50 10.57
C LEU A 33 18.37 -5.97 10.58
N LYS A 34 18.48 -6.60 9.41
CA LYS A 34 18.94 -7.98 9.29
C LYS A 34 20.37 -8.15 9.82
N SER A 35 21.27 -7.21 9.53
CA SER A 35 22.63 -7.21 10.03
C SER A 35 22.73 -6.98 11.54
N GLY A 36 21.85 -6.12 12.11
CA GLY A 36 21.87 -5.77 13.54
C GLY A 36 21.18 -6.79 14.44
N PHE A 37 20.11 -7.42 14.00
CA PHE A 37 19.25 -8.29 14.84
C PHE A 37 19.25 -9.76 14.44
N HIS A 38 20.04 -10.18 13.46
CA HIS A 38 20.09 -11.57 12.94
C HIS A 38 18.71 -12.16 12.59
N ILE A 39 17.80 -11.32 12.09
CA ILE A 39 16.45 -11.73 11.72
C ILE A 39 16.54 -12.52 10.40
N SER A 40 16.27 -13.81 10.47
CA SER A 40 16.31 -14.72 9.31
C SER A 40 15.03 -14.69 8.44
N ILE A 41 14.08 -13.83 8.75
CA ILE A 41 12.76 -13.81 8.13
C ILE A 41 12.79 -13.02 6.82
N HIS A 42 12.27 -13.62 5.76
CA HIS A 42 12.16 -12.99 4.44
C HIS A 42 10.89 -12.11 4.42
N HIS A 43 11.05 -10.80 4.48
CA HIS A 43 9.93 -9.84 4.52
C HIS A 43 9.71 -9.14 3.18
N GLN A 44 9.27 -9.86 2.18
CA GLN A 44 8.95 -9.26 0.87
C GLN A 44 7.66 -8.42 0.91
N ALA A 45 6.73 -8.73 1.83
CA ALA A 45 5.52 -7.94 2.03
C ALA A 45 5.80 -6.46 2.28
N GLY A 46 6.84 -6.13 3.05
CA GLY A 46 7.21 -4.75 3.31
C GLY A 46 7.69 -3.99 2.07
N TYR A 47 8.30 -4.67 1.10
CA TYR A 47 8.66 -4.06 -0.18
C TYR A 47 7.41 -3.57 -0.93
N ILE A 48 6.38 -4.41 -1.01
CA ILE A 48 5.10 -4.02 -1.62
C ILE A 48 4.44 -2.91 -0.81
N CYS A 49 4.42 -3.02 0.52
CA CYS A 49 3.85 -2.00 1.40
C CYS A 49 4.55 -0.64 1.26
N SER A 50 5.85 -0.62 0.96
CA SER A 50 6.61 0.63 0.81
C SER A 50 6.14 1.50 -0.37
N MET A 51 5.47 0.93 -1.37
CA MET A 51 4.95 1.68 -2.52
C MET A 51 3.44 1.98 -2.43
N LEU A 52 2.72 1.42 -1.47
CA LEU A 52 1.26 1.59 -1.34
C LEU A 52 0.82 3.05 -1.17
N PHE A 53 1.68 3.92 -0.60
CA PHE A 53 1.38 5.33 -0.42
C PHE A 53 1.19 6.10 -1.74
N ILE A 54 1.60 5.53 -2.87
CA ILE A 54 1.47 6.14 -4.21
C ILE A 54 0.13 5.79 -4.86
N ILE A 55 -0.55 4.76 -4.39
CA ILE A 55 -1.84 4.35 -4.95
C ILE A 55 -2.84 5.51 -4.85
N PRO A 56 -3.37 5.98 -5.97
CA PRO A 56 -4.24 7.14 -6.01
C PRO A 56 -5.68 6.77 -5.60
N GLY A 57 -5.90 6.38 -4.34
CA GLY A 57 -7.20 5.96 -3.84
C GLY A 57 -8.27 7.03 -3.97
N PHE A 58 -7.94 8.29 -3.68
CA PHE A 58 -8.87 9.41 -3.81
C PHE A 58 -9.34 9.65 -5.26
N PRO A 59 -8.48 9.69 -6.29
CA PRO A 59 -8.91 9.73 -7.69
C PRO A 59 -9.82 8.58 -8.09
N PHE A 60 -9.63 7.37 -7.58
CA PHE A 60 -10.54 6.25 -7.86
C PHE A 60 -11.93 6.46 -7.29
N ILE A 61 -12.02 6.88 -6.03
CA ILE A 61 -13.32 7.13 -5.38
C ILE A 61 -14.06 8.27 -6.09
N THR A 62 -13.38 9.38 -6.36
CA THR A 62 -13.98 10.53 -7.04
C THR A 62 -14.39 10.20 -8.47
N SER A 63 -13.59 9.43 -9.20
CA SER A 63 -13.95 8.92 -10.52
C SER A 63 -15.23 8.07 -10.47
N GLY A 64 -15.34 7.16 -9.50
CA GLY A 64 -16.54 6.35 -9.31
C GLY A 64 -17.78 7.18 -9.01
N ILE A 65 -17.66 8.22 -8.18
CA ILE A 65 -18.75 9.16 -7.88
C ILE A 65 -19.18 9.95 -9.12
N ASP A 66 -18.21 10.45 -9.91
CA ASP A 66 -18.49 11.20 -11.13
C ASP A 66 -19.20 10.30 -12.17
N LEU A 67 -18.74 9.07 -12.35
CA LEU A 67 -19.41 8.09 -13.21
C LEU A 67 -20.82 7.76 -12.74
N ALA A 68 -21.02 7.59 -11.43
CA ALA A 68 -22.35 7.35 -10.88
C ALA A 68 -23.32 8.53 -11.07
N LYS A 69 -22.79 9.76 -11.16
CA LYS A 69 -23.55 10.97 -11.47
C LYS A 69 -23.72 11.23 -12.98
N LEU A 70 -23.30 10.27 -13.81
CA LEU A 70 -23.31 10.36 -15.29
C LEU A 70 -22.39 11.44 -15.87
N ASP A 71 -21.47 12.01 -15.08
CA ASP A 71 -20.40 12.87 -15.58
C ASP A 71 -19.25 11.99 -16.12
N MET A 72 -19.51 11.42 -17.29
CA MET A 72 -18.62 10.44 -17.91
C MET A 72 -17.25 11.01 -18.25
N ARG A 73 -17.19 12.29 -18.66
CA ARG A 73 -15.95 12.94 -19.07
C ARG A 73 -15.00 13.10 -17.87
N SER A 74 -15.47 13.71 -16.81
CA SER A 74 -14.68 13.94 -15.60
C SER A 74 -14.28 12.63 -14.94
N GLY A 75 -15.22 11.68 -14.87
CA GLY A 75 -14.98 10.34 -14.30
C GLY A 75 -13.92 9.57 -15.05
N LEU A 76 -13.97 9.52 -16.39
CA LEU A 76 -12.99 8.81 -17.21
C LEU A 76 -11.60 9.47 -17.17
N GLU A 77 -11.53 10.80 -17.20
CA GLU A 77 -10.25 11.51 -17.10
C GLU A 77 -9.53 11.21 -15.78
N ARG A 78 -10.27 11.20 -14.65
CA ARG A 78 -9.71 10.84 -13.33
C ARG A 78 -9.32 9.37 -13.24
N LEU A 79 -10.13 8.48 -13.81
CA LEU A 79 -9.84 7.05 -13.86
C LEU A 79 -8.57 6.79 -14.66
N ALA A 80 -8.47 7.34 -15.87
CA ALA A 80 -7.28 7.20 -16.71
C ALA A 80 -6.02 7.72 -16.01
N TYR A 81 -6.11 8.88 -15.36
CA TYR A 81 -5.01 9.42 -14.55
C TYR A 81 -4.56 8.46 -13.43
N ALA A 82 -5.52 7.89 -12.69
CA ALA A 82 -5.24 6.93 -11.62
C ALA A 82 -4.58 5.65 -12.16
N LEU A 83 -5.11 5.10 -13.25
CA LEU A 83 -4.56 3.90 -13.90
C LEU A 83 -3.13 4.10 -14.39
N ILE A 84 -2.85 5.26 -14.99
CA ILE A 84 -1.50 5.57 -15.48
C ILE A 84 -0.51 5.66 -14.30
N ILE A 85 -0.89 6.31 -13.18
CA ILE A 85 -0.03 6.38 -11.99
C ILE A 85 0.29 4.98 -11.47
N ILE A 86 -0.70 4.10 -11.38
CA ILE A 86 -0.50 2.72 -10.92
C ILE A 86 0.41 1.96 -11.88
N ALA A 87 0.17 2.05 -13.19
CA ALA A 87 1.00 1.38 -14.19
C ALA A 87 2.46 1.81 -14.09
N VAL A 88 2.73 3.11 -13.98
CA VAL A 88 4.10 3.62 -13.81
C VAL A 88 4.71 3.17 -12.48
N ALA A 89 3.94 3.20 -11.39
CA ALA A 89 4.41 2.78 -10.07
C ALA A 89 4.77 1.28 -10.06
N THR A 90 3.91 0.43 -10.61
CA THR A 90 4.15 -1.02 -10.66
C THR A 90 5.34 -1.37 -11.56
N LEU A 91 5.47 -0.73 -12.72
CA LEU A 91 6.62 -0.93 -13.60
C LEU A 91 7.93 -0.52 -12.92
N ALA A 92 7.97 0.64 -12.26
CA ALA A 92 9.14 1.11 -11.54
C ALA A 92 9.54 0.16 -10.40
N ALA A 93 8.57 -0.30 -9.62
CA ALA A 93 8.81 -1.27 -8.55
C ALA A 93 9.27 -2.62 -9.10
N TRP A 94 8.68 -3.10 -10.18
CA TRP A 94 9.05 -4.36 -10.80
C TRP A 94 10.47 -4.30 -11.39
N MET A 95 10.81 -3.24 -12.09
CA MET A 95 12.18 -3.04 -12.61
C MET A 95 13.21 -3.05 -11.48
N LEU A 96 12.91 -2.36 -10.38
CA LEU A 96 13.81 -2.33 -9.22
C LEU A 96 13.91 -3.70 -8.54
N ALA A 97 12.82 -4.45 -8.43
CA ALA A 97 12.83 -5.82 -7.90
C ALA A 97 13.72 -6.74 -8.74
N LEU A 98 13.70 -6.61 -10.07
CA LEU A 98 14.59 -7.36 -10.97
C LEU A 98 16.07 -6.98 -10.74
N VAL A 99 16.36 -5.70 -10.60
CA VAL A 99 17.75 -5.22 -10.34
C VAL A 99 18.26 -5.73 -8.99
N LEU A 100 17.39 -5.76 -7.97
CA LEU A 100 17.72 -6.25 -6.64
C LEU A 100 17.66 -7.78 -6.51
N HIS A 101 17.34 -8.50 -7.60
CA HIS A 101 17.16 -9.96 -7.62
C HIS A 101 16.19 -10.48 -6.55
N LEU A 102 15.15 -9.73 -6.24
CA LEU A 102 14.12 -10.15 -5.30
C LEU A 102 13.30 -11.27 -5.92
N LYS A 103 13.32 -12.45 -5.30
CA LYS A 103 12.48 -13.57 -5.73
C LYS A 103 11.17 -13.51 -4.93
N PRO A 104 10.02 -13.69 -5.58
CA PRO A 104 8.77 -13.88 -4.85
C PRO A 104 8.89 -15.20 -4.07
N MET A 105 8.95 -15.12 -2.76
CA MET A 105 8.91 -16.26 -1.88
C MET A 105 7.55 -16.33 -1.20
N ASP A 106 7.02 -17.53 -1.03
CA ASP A 106 5.78 -17.74 -0.32
C ASP A 106 5.89 -17.18 1.10
N PHE A 107 4.82 -16.52 1.56
CA PHE A 107 4.75 -16.01 2.93
C PHE A 107 4.85 -17.21 3.88
N LEU A 108 5.87 -17.21 4.72
CA LEU A 108 6.00 -18.23 5.75
C LEU A 108 4.81 -18.10 6.72
N PRO A 109 3.99 -19.14 6.88
CA PRO A 109 2.90 -19.10 7.86
C PRO A 109 3.53 -18.94 9.25
N LEU A 110 3.14 -17.89 9.96
CA LEU A 110 3.44 -17.77 11.36
C LEU A 110 2.62 -18.82 12.11
N ASN A 111 3.28 -19.72 12.86
CA ASN A 111 2.63 -20.69 13.72
C ASN A 111 2.08 -20.01 14.98
N LEU A 112 1.06 -19.18 14.79
CA LEU A 112 0.36 -18.46 15.86
C LEU A 112 -1.00 -19.12 16.12
N SER A 113 -1.48 -19.02 17.36
CA SER A 113 -2.85 -19.40 17.71
C SER A 113 -3.85 -18.51 16.95
N LYS A 114 -5.07 -19.04 16.65
CA LYS A 114 -6.12 -18.28 15.96
C LYS A 114 -6.44 -16.95 16.63
N SER A 115 -6.46 -16.94 17.96
CA SER A 115 -6.72 -15.73 18.75
C SER A 115 -5.59 -14.70 18.63
N GLU A 116 -4.35 -15.14 18.62
CA GLU A 116 -3.20 -14.26 18.42
C GLU A 116 -3.19 -13.65 17.02
N TYR A 117 -3.51 -14.46 16.00
CA TYR A 117 -3.67 -13.98 14.63
C TYR A 117 -4.72 -12.89 14.50
N LEU A 118 -5.87 -13.07 15.13
CA LEU A 118 -6.97 -12.11 15.12
C LEU A 118 -6.55 -10.79 15.79
N ILE A 119 -5.90 -10.85 16.95
CA ILE A 119 -5.42 -9.66 17.66
C ILE A 119 -4.38 -8.90 16.84
N PHE A 120 -3.39 -9.60 16.27
CA PHE A 120 -2.39 -8.97 15.42
C PHE A 120 -2.98 -8.33 14.16
N ARG A 121 -3.94 -9.00 13.49
CA ARG A 121 -4.66 -8.47 12.35
C ARG A 121 -5.42 -7.19 12.70
N LEU A 122 -6.09 -7.17 13.83
CA LEU A 122 -6.86 -6.03 14.31
C LEU A 122 -5.97 -4.83 14.62
N ILE A 123 -4.87 -5.05 15.36
CA ILE A 123 -3.89 -4.02 15.69
C ILE A 123 -3.20 -3.49 14.41
N ALA A 124 -2.73 -4.36 13.54
CA ALA A 124 -2.06 -3.97 12.31
C ALA A 124 -2.99 -3.19 11.38
N SER A 125 -4.25 -3.62 11.24
CA SER A 125 -5.25 -2.93 10.43
C SER A 125 -5.60 -1.55 11.00
N PHE A 126 -5.72 -1.43 12.33
CA PHE A 126 -5.97 -0.15 12.98
C PHE A 126 -4.85 0.86 12.70
N PHE A 127 -3.61 0.48 12.98
CA PHE A 127 -2.46 1.36 12.76
C PHE A 127 -2.21 1.64 11.28
N GLY A 128 -2.47 0.67 10.41
CA GLY A 128 -2.36 0.85 8.96
C GLY A 128 -3.32 1.93 8.45
N VAL A 129 -4.60 1.83 8.78
CA VAL A 129 -5.62 2.79 8.35
C VAL A 129 -5.41 4.16 9.01
N LEU A 130 -5.08 4.18 10.29
CA LEU A 130 -4.77 5.42 11.01
C LEU A 130 -3.56 6.13 10.39
N GLY A 131 -2.46 5.42 10.14
CA GLY A 131 -1.27 5.97 9.50
C GLY A 131 -1.55 6.52 8.11
N PHE A 132 -2.34 5.80 7.31
CA PHE A 132 -2.79 6.26 6.00
C PHE A 132 -3.62 7.54 6.10
N SER A 133 -4.58 7.60 7.00
CA SER A 133 -5.43 8.76 7.21
C SER A 133 -4.63 10.01 7.63
N VAL A 134 -3.67 9.83 8.54
CA VAL A 134 -2.75 10.91 8.96
C VAL A 134 -1.88 11.38 7.80
N MET A 135 -1.39 10.46 6.96
CA MET A 135 -0.60 10.81 5.79
C MET A 135 -1.38 11.65 4.77
N PHE A 136 -2.70 11.45 4.68
CA PHE A 136 -3.60 12.26 3.86
C PHE A 136 -4.09 13.54 4.57
N ASN A 137 -3.43 13.92 5.68
CA ASN A 137 -3.73 15.14 6.43
C ASN A 137 -5.16 15.18 7.02
N SER A 138 -5.70 14.01 7.36
CA SER A 138 -6.99 13.94 8.06
C SER A 138 -6.85 14.36 9.52
N PRO A 139 -7.85 15.05 10.11
CA PRO A 139 -7.88 15.33 11.55
C PRO A 139 -7.76 14.04 12.36
N LEU A 140 -7.00 14.09 13.46
CA LEU A 140 -6.67 12.88 14.24
C LEU A 140 -7.93 12.13 14.73
N GLN A 141 -9.00 12.86 15.07
CA GLN A 141 -10.27 12.25 15.47
C GLN A 141 -10.90 11.42 14.35
N LEU A 142 -10.93 11.95 13.12
CA LEU A 142 -11.44 11.22 11.95
C LEU A 142 -10.51 10.07 11.56
N ALA A 143 -9.20 10.26 11.69
CA ALA A 143 -8.22 9.20 11.45
C ALA A 143 -8.40 8.02 12.43
N ALA A 144 -8.68 8.30 13.71
CA ALA A 144 -8.93 7.29 14.72
C ALA A 144 -10.25 6.53 14.44
N THR A 145 -11.34 7.24 14.12
CA THR A 145 -12.61 6.59 13.77
C THR A 145 -12.48 5.75 12.50
N ALA A 146 -11.79 6.24 11.48
CA ALA A 146 -11.49 5.47 10.27
C ALA A 146 -10.64 4.23 10.59
N GLY A 147 -9.67 4.37 11.50
CA GLY A 147 -8.86 3.26 11.99
C GLY A 147 -9.67 2.14 12.63
N ILE A 148 -10.63 2.49 13.50
CA ILE A 148 -11.53 1.51 14.15
C ILE A 148 -12.40 0.79 13.12
N ILE A 149 -13.04 1.56 12.23
CA ILE A 149 -13.90 0.98 11.19
C ILE A 149 -13.09 0.09 10.24
N GLY A 150 -11.90 0.58 9.82
CA GLY A 150 -11.01 -0.17 8.94
C GLY A 150 -10.45 -1.44 9.59
N ALA A 151 -10.15 -1.40 10.88
CA ALA A 151 -9.71 -2.58 11.63
C ALA A 151 -10.81 -3.66 11.66
N ILE A 152 -12.05 -3.29 11.99
CA ILE A 152 -13.18 -4.22 12.00
C ILE A 152 -13.43 -4.79 10.60
N ALA A 153 -13.54 -3.93 9.60
CA ALA A 153 -13.86 -4.33 8.24
C ALA A 153 -12.79 -5.28 7.64
N ASN A 154 -11.51 -4.93 7.79
CA ASN A 154 -10.41 -5.73 7.23
C ASN A 154 -10.25 -7.06 7.98
N THR A 155 -10.37 -7.06 9.31
CA THR A 155 -10.29 -8.29 10.10
C THR A 155 -11.45 -9.22 9.75
N THR A 156 -12.69 -8.71 9.65
CA THR A 156 -13.86 -9.49 9.24
C THR A 156 -13.67 -10.07 7.83
N ARG A 157 -13.13 -9.27 6.90
CA ARG A 157 -12.83 -9.75 5.54
C ARG A 157 -11.84 -10.91 5.55
N LEU A 158 -10.76 -10.79 6.32
CA LEU A 158 -9.73 -11.83 6.40
C LEU A 158 -10.26 -13.12 7.06
N GLU A 159 -11.06 -12.99 8.13
CA GLU A 159 -11.68 -14.15 8.76
C GLU A 159 -12.70 -14.85 7.82
N LEU A 160 -13.46 -14.08 7.05
CA LEU A 160 -14.37 -14.65 6.05
C LEU A 160 -13.63 -15.39 4.93
N VAL A 161 -12.47 -14.86 4.47
CA VAL A 161 -11.62 -15.54 3.48
C VAL A 161 -11.09 -16.86 4.05
N ASP A 162 -10.62 -16.86 5.29
CA ASP A 162 -10.10 -18.05 5.95
C ASP A 162 -11.19 -19.09 6.23
N LEU A 163 -12.41 -18.67 6.59
CA LEU A 163 -13.56 -19.56 6.84
C LEU A 163 -14.15 -20.13 5.55
N ALA A 164 -14.24 -19.31 4.50
CA ALA A 164 -14.91 -19.71 3.25
C ALA A 164 -13.95 -20.37 2.25
N SER A 165 -12.67 -20.54 2.59
CA SER A 165 -11.62 -21.07 1.70
C SER A 165 -11.60 -20.39 0.32
N PHE A 166 -11.99 -19.11 0.26
CA PHE A 166 -11.87 -18.33 -0.97
C PHE A 166 -10.39 -18.11 -1.29
N PRO A 167 -9.98 -18.24 -2.58
CA PRO A 167 -8.63 -17.91 -2.95
C PRO A 167 -8.34 -16.43 -2.60
N PRO A 168 -7.15 -16.11 -2.09
CA PRO A 168 -6.77 -14.74 -1.82
C PRO A 168 -6.79 -13.95 -3.14
N ALA A 169 -7.58 -12.90 -3.17
CA ALA A 169 -7.70 -12.01 -4.32
C ALA A 169 -6.52 -11.05 -4.41
#